data_31430f50ff8be1099d6ff7c48cb8669b
#
_entry.id   31430f50ff8be1099d6ff7c48cb8669b
#
_cell.length_a   1.000
_cell.length_b   1.000
_cell.length_c   1.000
_cell.angle_alpha   90.00
_cell.angle_beta   90.00
_cell.angle_gamma   90.00
#
_symmetry.space_group_name_H-M   'P 1'
#
loop_
_entity.id
_entity.type
_entity.pdbx_description
1 polymer ?
#
loop_
_entity_poly.entity_id
_entity_poly.type
_entity_poly.pdbx_seq_one_letter_code
_entity_poly.pdbx_strand_id
1 'polypeptide(L)'
;MANVLLVTGYKAHELGIFNDDHPGLPIIKAALRMRMAQLIEERQFEWILISGQTGVELWAGETALDLRNEYPELKLAVLTPFLEQESKWKEPTQEYYNMIMAEADFVESITSRPYENPGQLKAKNEFLVRKSNAMLVLYDEDTPGSPDYYLKESENRQRNDAGYEVFTITPIDLDLLEQDLRESNPDFYSQ
;
A
#
# COMPACT_ATOMS: atom_id res chain seq x y z
N MET A 1 -3.34 22.63 2.34
CA MET A 1 -3.03 21.39 3.08
C MET A 1 -2.67 20.30 2.09
N ALA A 2 -1.74 19.43 2.45
CA ALA A 2 -1.32 18.33 1.59
C ALA A 2 -2.46 17.36 1.31
N ASN A 3 -2.53 16.85 0.07
CA ASN A 3 -3.49 15.87 -0.37
C ASN A 3 -2.85 14.47 -0.31
N VAL A 4 -3.36 13.59 0.54
CA VAL A 4 -2.73 12.33 0.94
C VAL A 4 -3.57 11.14 0.53
N LEU A 5 -2.97 10.21 -0.23
CA LEU A 5 -3.55 8.91 -0.58
C LEU A 5 -2.96 7.82 0.32
N LEU A 6 -3.78 7.19 1.13
CA LEU A 6 -3.44 5.96 1.85
C LEU A 6 -3.51 4.78 0.89
N VAL A 7 -2.45 3.98 0.81
CA VAL A 7 -2.43 2.77 -0.02
C VAL A 7 -2.21 1.56 0.87
N THR A 8 -3.08 0.58 0.76
CA THR A 8 -3.03 -0.64 1.58
C THR A 8 -3.60 -1.86 0.84
N GLY A 9 -3.52 -3.01 1.47
CA GLY A 9 -4.00 -4.28 0.94
C GLY A 9 -3.53 -5.44 1.82
N TYR A 10 -3.54 -6.62 1.25
CA TYR A 10 -3.12 -7.84 1.94
C TYR A 10 -1.63 -7.84 2.25
N LYS A 11 -1.27 -8.51 3.36
CA LYS A 11 0.12 -8.88 3.63
C LYS A 11 0.58 -9.93 2.60
N ALA A 12 1.88 -10.01 2.36
CA ALA A 12 2.44 -10.94 1.38
C ALA A 12 1.99 -12.40 1.61
N HIS A 13 2.04 -12.89 2.87
CA HIS A 13 1.63 -14.26 3.19
C HIS A 13 0.13 -14.52 2.97
N GLU A 14 -0.72 -13.51 3.14
CA GLU A 14 -2.16 -13.61 2.87
C GLU A 14 -2.46 -13.85 1.38
N LEU A 15 -1.57 -13.39 0.50
CA LEU A 15 -1.63 -13.61 -0.95
C LEU A 15 -0.84 -14.84 -1.41
N GLY A 16 -0.20 -15.58 -0.49
CA GLY A 16 0.66 -16.70 -0.83
C GLY A 16 1.94 -16.29 -1.56
N ILE A 17 2.37 -15.04 -1.42
CA ILE A 17 3.58 -14.50 -2.06
C ILE A 17 4.69 -14.45 -1.01
N PHE A 18 5.66 -15.38 -1.13
CA PHE A 18 6.74 -15.53 -0.15
C PHE A 18 8.11 -15.09 -0.65
N ASN A 19 8.24 -14.79 -1.94
CA ASN A 19 9.46 -14.32 -2.59
C ASN A 19 9.12 -13.54 -3.87
N ASP A 20 10.14 -12.92 -4.46
CA ASP A 20 10.01 -12.06 -5.64
C ASP A 20 9.74 -12.83 -6.95
N ASP A 21 9.85 -14.15 -6.95
CA ASP A 21 9.64 -14.99 -8.13
C ASP A 21 8.16 -15.36 -8.36
N HIS A 22 7.28 -14.98 -7.45
CA HIS A 22 5.85 -15.29 -7.59
C HIS A 22 5.26 -14.62 -8.83
N PRO A 23 4.57 -15.37 -9.72
CA PRO A 23 4.07 -14.82 -11.00
C PRO A 23 2.98 -13.75 -10.85
N GLY A 24 2.28 -13.70 -9.72
CA GLY A 24 1.27 -12.68 -9.41
C GLY A 24 1.87 -11.32 -9.01
N LEU A 25 3.12 -11.28 -8.56
CA LEU A 25 3.73 -10.06 -8.06
C LEU A 25 3.90 -8.97 -9.13
N PRO A 26 4.41 -9.27 -10.34
CA PRO A 26 4.49 -8.25 -11.39
C PRO A 26 3.13 -7.64 -11.77
N ILE A 27 2.06 -8.43 -11.73
CA ILE A 27 0.69 -7.95 -12.02
C ILE A 27 0.21 -7.00 -10.94
N ILE A 28 0.42 -7.35 -9.67
CA ILE A 28 0.04 -6.49 -8.54
C ILE A 28 0.81 -5.16 -8.59
N LYS A 29 2.12 -5.22 -8.82
CA LYS A 29 2.95 -4.00 -8.94
C LYS A 29 2.51 -3.13 -10.12
N ALA A 30 2.20 -3.73 -11.28
CA ALA A 30 1.69 -3.02 -12.43
C ALA A 30 0.33 -2.37 -12.15
N ALA A 31 -0.57 -3.06 -11.46
CA ALA A 31 -1.88 -2.53 -11.07
C ALA A 31 -1.76 -1.36 -10.10
N LEU A 32 -0.89 -1.48 -9.09
CA LEU A 32 -0.59 -0.39 -8.16
C LEU A 32 -0.04 0.84 -8.88
N ARG A 33 0.95 0.65 -9.76
CA ARG A 33 1.55 1.74 -10.53
C ARG A 33 0.52 2.47 -11.39
N MET A 34 -0.25 1.73 -12.16
CA MET A 34 -1.26 2.29 -13.05
C MET A 34 -2.33 3.07 -12.27
N ARG A 35 -2.85 2.48 -11.21
CA ARG A 35 -3.93 3.09 -10.43
C ARG A 35 -3.44 4.29 -9.62
N MET A 36 -2.26 4.19 -9.02
CA MET A 36 -1.65 5.31 -8.30
C MET A 36 -1.36 6.48 -9.23
N ALA A 37 -0.76 6.24 -10.39
CA ALA A 37 -0.51 7.29 -11.39
C ALA A 37 -1.81 7.98 -11.83
N GLN A 38 -2.84 7.22 -12.13
CA GLN A 38 -4.16 7.75 -12.47
C GLN A 38 -4.71 8.66 -11.38
N LEU A 39 -4.69 8.21 -10.13
CA LEU A 39 -5.22 8.98 -9.00
C LEU A 39 -4.39 10.23 -8.70
N ILE A 40 -3.07 10.16 -8.88
CA ILE A 40 -2.19 11.33 -8.75
C ILE A 40 -2.60 12.40 -9.77
N GLU A 41 -2.83 12.04 -11.01
CA GLU A 41 -3.24 12.96 -12.06
C GLU A 41 -4.66 13.51 -11.86
N GLU A 42 -5.62 12.63 -11.60
CA GLU A 42 -7.04 13.00 -11.50
C GLU A 42 -7.37 13.77 -10.21
N ARG A 43 -6.71 13.44 -9.11
CA ARG A 43 -7.04 13.94 -7.77
C ARG A 43 -5.94 14.80 -7.14
N GLN A 44 -4.82 14.99 -7.83
CA GLN A 44 -3.70 15.82 -7.37
C GLN A 44 -3.14 15.38 -6.00
N PHE A 45 -2.99 14.07 -5.79
CA PHE A 45 -2.34 13.57 -4.59
C PHE A 45 -0.85 13.94 -4.57
N GLU A 46 -0.39 14.50 -3.47
CA GLU A 46 0.99 14.95 -3.24
C GLU A 46 1.78 13.94 -2.40
N TRP A 47 1.07 13.16 -1.59
CA TRP A 47 1.65 12.18 -0.69
C TRP A 47 1.02 10.81 -0.86
N ILE A 48 1.87 9.80 -0.88
CA ILE A 48 1.48 8.41 -0.66
C ILE A 48 1.79 8.07 0.79
N LEU A 49 0.83 7.49 1.50
CA LEU A 49 0.92 7.11 2.90
C LEU A 49 0.76 5.60 3.03
N ILE A 50 1.72 4.95 3.71
CA ILE A 50 1.68 3.53 4.06
C ILE A 50 2.11 3.33 5.51
N SER A 51 1.85 2.16 6.09
CA SER A 51 2.37 1.79 7.42
C SER A 51 3.65 0.95 7.38
N GLY A 52 4.12 0.59 6.18
CA GLY A 52 5.31 -0.23 6.01
C GLY A 52 5.08 -1.72 6.23
N GLN A 53 3.83 -2.18 6.23
CA GLN A 53 3.49 -3.60 6.33
C GLN A 53 3.96 -4.36 5.10
N THR A 54 4.35 -5.63 5.26
CA THR A 54 4.72 -6.50 4.14
C THR A 54 3.57 -6.64 3.13
N GLY A 55 3.90 -6.95 1.89
CA GLY A 55 2.92 -7.13 0.83
C GLY A 55 2.56 -5.82 0.15
N VAL A 56 1.28 -5.58 -0.06
CA VAL A 56 0.77 -4.48 -0.88
C VAL A 56 1.33 -3.12 -0.44
N GLU A 57 1.43 -2.85 0.85
CA GLU A 57 1.93 -1.56 1.34
C GLU A 57 3.39 -1.30 0.97
N LEU A 58 4.28 -2.28 1.16
CA LEU A 58 5.70 -2.13 0.75
C LEU A 58 5.83 -2.06 -0.78
N TRP A 59 5.06 -2.83 -1.53
CA TRP A 59 5.06 -2.74 -2.99
C TRP A 59 4.55 -1.37 -3.48
N ALA A 60 3.55 -0.82 -2.80
CA ALA A 60 3.08 0.54 -3.07
C ALA A 60 4.14 1.59 -2.71
N GLY A 61 4.89 1.38 -1.62
CA GLY A 61 6.01 2.24 -1.25
C GLY A 61 7.09 2.28 -2.32
N GLU A 62 7.53 1.12 -2.80
CA GLU A 62 8.47 1.01 -3.93
C GLU A 62 7.93 1.71 -5.18
N THR A 63 6.67 1.46 -5.50
CA THR A 63 5.98 2.08 -6.65
C THR A 63 5.94 3.59 -6.53
N ALA A 64 5.66 4.13 -5.34
CA ALA A 64 5.67 5.58 -5.09
C ALA A 64 7.05 6.20 -5.32
N LEU A 65 8.11 5.52 -4.87
CA LEU A 65 9.48 5.97 -5.09
C LEU A 65 9.83 6.00 -6.58
N ASP A 66 9.40 4.99 -7.33
CA ASP A 66 9.62 4.91 -8.76
C ASP A 66 8.80 5.97 -9.53
N LEU A 67 7.57 6.22 -9.13
CA LEU A 67 6.70 7.26 -9.72
C LEU A 67 7.27 8.68 -9.59
N ARG A 68 8.22 8.93 -8.70
CA ARG A 68 8.93 10.23 -8.62
C ARG A 68 9.66 10.59 -9.91
N ASN A 69 10.02 9.61 -10.73
CA ASN A 69 10.64 9.88 -12.03
C ASN A 69 9.68 10.61 -12.99
N GLU A 70 8.38 10.40 -12.84
CA GLU A 70 7.33 11.04 -13.63
C GLU A 70 6.67 12.20 -12.85
N TYR A 71 6.58 12.08 -11.53
CA TYR A 71 5.96 13.06 -10.62
C TYR A 71 6.97 13.50 -9.56
N PRO A 72 7.91 14.41 -9.87
CA PRO A 72 9.03 14.76 -8.97
C PRO A 72 8.61 15.34 -7.62
N GLU A 73 7.40 15.90 -7.54
CA GLU A 73 6.87 16.49 -6.29
C GLU A 73 6.18 15.45 -5.39
N LEU A 74 5.99 14.21 -5.88
CA LEU A 74 5.36 13.14 -5.11
C LEU A 74 6.26 12.74 -3.94
N LYS A 75 5.64 12.59 -2.76
CA LYS A 75 6.33 12.23 -1.51
C LYS A 75 5.77 10.96 -0.92
N LEU A 76 6.62 10.22 -0.22
CA LEU A 76 6.26 9.00 0.50
C LEU A 76 6.37 9.21 2.00
N ALA A 77 5.29 8.97 2.73
CA ALA A 77 5.26 8.91 4.18
C ALA A 77 5.02 7.48 4.66
N VAL A 78 5.77 7.08 5.67
CA VAL A 78 5.62 5.77 6.32
C VAL A 78 5.36 6.00 7.81
N LEU A 79 4.18 5.62 8.26
CA LEU A 79 3.76 5.72 9.66
C LEU A 79 3.61 4.31 10.24
N THR A 80 4.64 3.84 10.91
CA THR A 80 4.66 2.48 11.45
C THR A 80 3.82 2.37 12.72
N PRO A 81 3.23 1.19 13.00
CA PRO A 81 2.39 1.03 14.20
C PRO A 81 3.19 1.07 15.51
N PHE A 82 4.42 0.57 15.47
CA PHE A 82 5.32 0.46 16.63
C PHE A 82 6.77 0.40 16.15
N LEU A 83 7.69 0.60 17.07
CA LEU A 83 9.13 0.53 16.77
C LEU A 83 9.55 -0.90 16.41
N GLU A 84 10.52 -1.01 15.51
CA GLU A 84 11.13 -2.28 15.11
C GLU A 84 10.13 -3.33 14.60
N GLN A 85 9.10 -2.88 13.82
CA GLN A 85 8.11 -3.83 13.31
C GLN A 85 8.71 -4.93 12.42
N GLU A 86 9.84 -4.63 11.77
CA GLU A 86 10.56 -5.54 10.87
C GLU A 86 11.45 -6.55 11.59
N SER A 87 11.66 -6.39 12.90
CA SER A 87 12.69 -7.13 13.65
C SER A 87 12.58 -8.64 13.59
N LYS A 88 11.37 -9.18 13.39
CA LYS A 88 11.11 -10.62 13.30
C LYS A 88 10.92 -11.12 11.86
N TRP A 89 11.07 -10.24 10.88
CA TRP A 89 10.94 -10.64 9.49
C TRP A 89 12.22 -11.31 8.98
N LYS A 90 12.10 -12.05 7.89
CA LYS A 90 13.27 -12.63 7.21
C LYS A 90 14.17 -11.54 6.66
N GLU A 91 15.47 -11.80 6.61
CA GLU A 91 16.50 -10.83 6.19
C GLU A 91 16.19 -10.15 4.84
N PRO A 92 15.80 -10.88 3.75
CA PRO A 92 15.47 -10.22 2.49
C PRO A 92 14.30 -9.22 2.61
N THR A 93 13.32 -9.53 3.44
CA THR A 93 12.18 -8.64 3.69
C THR A 93 12.59 -7.42 4.51
N GLN A 94 13.47 -7.59 5.50
CA GLN A 94 14.05 -6.49 6.27
C GLN A 94 14.86 -5.55 5.38
N GLU A 95 15.68 -6.09 4.49
CA GLU A 95 16.47 -5.30 3.55
C GLU A 95 15.58 -4.47 2.62
N TYR A 96 14.52 -5.09 2.07
CA TYR A 96 13.54 -4.41 1.24
C TYR A 96 12.82 -3.28 1.99
N TYR A 97 12.38 -3.55 3.21
CA TYR A 97 11.79 -2.55 4.10
C TYR A 97 12.75 -1.39 4.36
N ASN A 98 14.00 -1.70 4.73
CA ASN A 98 14.99 -0.67 5.05
C ASN A 98 15.33 0.20 3.84
N MET A 99 15.36 -0.37 2.63
CA MET A 99 15.55 0.38 1.40
C MET A 99 14.43 1.41 1.20
N ILE A 100 13.18 1.02 1.40
CA ILE A 100 12.04 1.92 1.27
C ILE A 100 12.07 3.00 2.36
N MET A 101 12.35 2.62 3.61
CA MET A 101 12.46 3.58 4.72
C MET A 101 13.55 4.63 4.50
N ALA A 102 14.69 4.23 3.93
CA ALA A 102 15.81 5.14 3.66
C ALA A 102 15.46 6.20 2.59
N GLU A 103 14.60 5.86 1.64
CA GLU A 103 14.20 6.72 0.53
C GLU A 103 12.90 7.51 0.81
N ALA A 104 12.16 7.16 1.86
CA ALA A 104 10.92 7.85 2.23
C ALA A 104 11.20 9.29 2.70
N ASP A 105 10.28 10.21 2.42
CA ASP A 105 10.39 11.62 2.81
C ASP A 105 10.05 11.83 4.29
N PHE A 106 9.21 10.97 4.84
CA PHE A 106 8.81 11.04 6.24
C PHE A 106 8.62 9.62 6.80
N VAL A 107 9.26 9.34 7.92
CA VAL A 107 9.11 8.06 8.64
C VAL A 107 8.95 8.34 10.13
N GLU A 108 7.87 7.84 10.72
CA GLU A 108 7.61 7.95 12.16
C GLU A 108 6.83 6.75 12.67
N SER A 109 6.98 6.46 13.95
CA SER A 109 6.19 5.42 14.63
C SER A 109 5.03 6.06 15.41
N ILE A 110 3.83 5.51 15.24
CA ILE A 110 2.62 6.00 15.92
C ILE A 110 2.71 5.77 17.43
N THR A 111 3.26 4.62 17.83
CA THR A 111 3.61 4.36 19.24
C THR A 111 5.12 4.29 19.39
N SER A 112 5.68 5.06 20.33
CA SER A 112 7.13 5.17 20.54
C SER A 112 7.69 3.99 21.34
N ARG A 113 7.25 2.78 21.05
CA ARG A 113 7.64 1.53 21.72
C ARG A 113 7.48 0.32 20.80
N PRO A 114 8.18 -0.80 21.08
CA PRO A 114 7.99 -2.05 20.34
C PRO A 114 6.56 -2.61 20.52
N TYR A 115 6.25 -3.69 19.80
CA TYR A 115 4.96 -4.34 19.89
C TYR A 115 4.65 -4.84 21.30
N GLU A 116 3.51 -4.47 21.81
CA GLU A 116 2.98 -4.90 23.11
C GLU A 116 1.62 -5.58 23.00
N ASN A 117 0.73 -5.04 22.15
CA ASN A 117 -0.63 -5.56 22.01
C ASN A 117 -1.29 -5.14 20.68
N PRO A 118 -2.38 -5.81 20.28
CA PRO A 118 -3.10 -5.50 19.03
C PRO A 118 -3.70 -4.09 18.96
N GLY A 119 -3.87 -3.42 20.09
CA GLY A 119 -4.35 -2.04 20.15
C GLY A 119 -3.48 -1.05 19.39
N GLN A 120 -2.17 -1.33 19.30
CA GLN A 120 -1.24 -0.53 18.51
C GLN A 120 -1.54 -0.60 17.01
N LEU A 121 -1.96 -1.76 16.51
CA LEU A 121 -2.39 -1.94 15.12
C LEU A 121 -3.70 -1.22 14.84
N LYS A 122 -4.65 -1.31 15.75
CA LYS A 122 -5.92 -0.58 15.65
C LYS A 122 -5.69 0.93 15.64
N ALA A 123 -4.90 1.44 16.58
CA ALA A 123 -4.55 2.86 16.65
C ALA A 123 -3.87 3.34 15.35
N LYS A 124 -3.00 2.52 14.75
CA LYS A 124 -2.39 2.81 13.47
C LYS A 124 -3.44 2.91 12.36
N ASN A 125 -4.35 1.98 12.25
CA ASN A 125 -5.39 2.01 11.21
C ASN A 125 -6.26 3.27 11.33
N GLU A 126 -6.72 3.59 12.52
CA GLU A 126 -7.50 4.81 12.81
C GLU A 126 -6.72 6.08 12.44
N PHE A 127 -5.45 6.12 12.80
CA PHE A 127 -4.60 7.29 12.54
C PHE A 127 -4.35 7.50 11.04
N LEU A 128 -4.00 6.45 10.29
CA LEU A 128 -3.73 6.55 8.87
C LEU A 128 -4.97 6.97 8.08
N VAL A 129 -6.12 6.38 8.39
CA VAL A 129 -7.39 6.79 7.76
C VAL A 129 -7.71 8.24 8.08
N ARG A 130 -7.50 8.68 9.31
CA ARG A 130 -7.74 10.08 9.72
C ARG A 130 -6.81 11.06 9.01
N LYS A 131 -5.55 10.68 8.75
CA LYS A 131 -4.51 11.53 8.15
C LYS A 131 -4.50 11.53 6.63
N SER A 132 -5.28 10.68 6.00
CA SER A 132 -5.41 10.63 4.54
C SER A 132 -6.67 11.34 4.04
N ASN A 133 -6.71 11.65 2.76
CA ASN A 133 -7.87 12.26 2.09
C ASN A 133 -8.68 11.23 1.32
N ALA A 134 -8.04 10.12 0.95
CA ALA A 134 -8.68 8.97 0.32
C ALA A 134 -7.83 7.72 0.57
N MET A 135 -8.38 6.56 0.23
CA MET A 135 -7.69 5.27 0.34
C MET A 135 -7.77 4.51 -0.98
N LEU A 136 -6.63 3.94 -1.40
CA LEU A 136 -6.56 2.92 -2.43
C LEU A 136 -6.27 1.58 -1.76
N VAL A 137 -7.13 0.59 -1.97
CA VAL A 137 -7.01 -0.73 -1.34
C VAL A 137 -7.11 -1.85 -2.37
N LEU A 138 -6.15 -2.78 -2.33
CA LEU A 138 -6.26 -4.05 -3.06
C LEU A 138 -7.08 -5.00 -2.19
N TYR A 139 -8.25 -5.39 -2.68
CA TYR A 139 -9.22 -6.12 -1.88
C TYR A 139 -10.07 -7.08 -2.71
N ASP A 140 -10.31 -8.25 -2.13
CA ASP A 140 -11.21 -9.29 -2.61
C ASP A 140 -12.30 -9.51 -1.55
N GLU A 141 -13.55 -9.23 -1.89
CA GLU A 141 -14.70 -9.38 -0.96
C GLU A 141 -14.86 -10.82 -0.46
N ASP A 142 -14.43 -11.79 -1.25
CA ASP A 142 -14.52 -13.22 -0.90
C ASP A 142 -13.35 -13.69 -0.04
N THR A 143 -12.34 -12.85 0.19
CA THR A 143 -11.13 -13.21 0.93
C THR A 143 -10.91 -12.25 2.10
N PRO A 144 -11.45 -12.55 3.30
CA PRO A 144 -11.21 -11.74 4.50
C PRO A 144 -9.72 -11.68 4.85
N GLY A 145 -9.26 -10.54 5.34
CA GLY A 145 -7.87 -10.35 5.74
C GLY A 145 -7.57 -8.96 6.28
N SER A 146 -6.30 -8.59 6.27
CA SER A 146 -5.81 -7.32 6.81
C SER A 146 -6.53 -6.08 6.27
N PRO A 147 -6.96 -6.01 4.99
CA PRO A 147 -7.68 -4.84 4.49
C PRO A 147 -9.01 -4.56 5.19
N ASP A 148 -9.68 -5.57 5.73
CA ASP A 148 -10.99 -5.40 6.40
C ASP A 148 -10.93 -4.38 7.54
N TYR A 149 -9.83 -4.34 8.27
CA TYR A 149 -9.65 -3.40 9.38
C TYR A 149 -9.58 -1.95 8.90
N TYR A 150 -8.88 -1.70 7.80
CA TYR A 150 -8.82 -0.37 7.17
C TYR A 150 -10.16 0.03 6.57
N LEU A 151 -10.84 -0.89 5.92
CA LEU A 151 -12.17 -0.65 5.35
C LEU A 151 -13.19 -0.26 6.42
N LYS A 152 -13.15 -0.95 7.55
CA LYS A 152 -14.01 -0.61 8.71
C LYS A 152 -13.72 0.81 9.22
N GLU A 153 -12.46 1.20 9.33
CA GLU A 153 -12.11 2.57 9.74
C GLU A 153 -12.52 3.61 8.69
N SER A 154 -12.42 3.28 7.41
CA SER A 154 -12.89 4.17 6.34
C SER A 154 -14.42 4.37 6.39
N GLU A 155 -15.18 3.33 6.65
CA GLU A 155 -16.62 3.41 6.84
C GLU A 155 -16.99 4.29 8.05
N ASN A 156 -16.26 4.14 9.17
CA ASN A 156 -16.44 4.98 10.35
C ASN A 156 -16.19 6.46 10.01
N ARG A 157 -15.15 6.74 9.25
CA ARG A 157 -14.86 8.11 8.80
C ARG A 157 -15.92 8.64 7.86
N GLN A 158 -16.38 7.86 6.89
CA GLN A 158 -17.39 8.28 5.91
C GLN A 158 -18.73 8.67 6.53
N ARG A 159 -19.05 8.16 7.72
CA ARG A 159 -20.26 8.59 8.48
C ARG A 159 -20.21 10.06 8.86
N ASN A 160 -19.02 10.62 9.04
CA ASN A 160 -18.80 12.02 9.42
C ASN A 160 -18.22 12.87 8.31
N ASP A 161 -17.67 12.24 7.28
CA ASP A 161 -17.01 12.88 6.14
C ASP A 161 -17.34 12.09 4.87
N ALA A 162 -18.45 12.43 4.24
CA ALA A 162 -18.90 11.79 3.01
C ALA A 162 -17.96 12.03 1.82
N GLY A 163 -17.03 12.98 1.95
CA GLY A 163 -16.01 13.25 0.93
C GLY A 163 -14.83 12.28 0.94
N TYR A 164 -14.70 11.43 1.96
CA TYR A 164 -13.63 10.43 1.99
C TYR A 164 -13.90 9.31 1.01
N GLU A 165 -13.08 9.19 -0.03
CA GLU A 165 -13.24 8.19 -1.08
C GLU A 165 -12.37 6.95 -0.83
N VAL A 166 -12.93 5.79 -1.19
CA VAL A 166 -12.20 4.51 -1.18
C VAL A 166 -12.19 3.96 -2.60
N PHE A 167 -10.99 3.81 -3.14
CA PHE A 167 -10.73 3.21 -4.45
C PHE A 167 -10.24 1.79 -4.25
N THR A 168 -10.74 0.85 -5.05
CA THR A 168 -10.42 -0.56 -4.90
C THR A 168 -9.77 -1.12 -6.16
N ILE A 169 -8.70 -1.90 -5.98
CA ILE A 169 -8.19 -2.81 -7.01
C ILE A 169 -8.74 -4.18 -6.66
N THR A 170 -9.58 -4.74 -7.54
CA THR A 170 -10.25 -6.03 -7.35
C THR A 170 -9.51 -7.16 -8.06
N PRO A 171 -9.81 -8.44 -7.76
CA PRO A 171 -9.30 -9.57 -8.54
C PRO A 171 -9.62 -9.47 -10.03
N ILE A 172 -10.80 -8.97 -10.37
CA ILE A 172 -11.20 -8.76 -11.78
C ILE A 172 -10.29 -7.73 -12.46
N ASP A 173 -9.95 -6.65 -11.77
CA ASP A 173 -9.02 -5.65 -12.29
C ASP A 173 -7.64 -6.26 -12.56
N LEU A 174 -7.16 -7.14 -11.68
CA LEU A 174 -5.89 -7.84 -11.86
C LEU A 174 -5.94 -8.80 -13.06
N ASP A 175 -7.02 -9.56 -13.21
CA ASP A 175 -7.19 -10.49 -14.34
C ASP A 175 -7.24 -9.76 -15.67
N LEU A 176 -7.96 -8.66 -15.75
CA LEU A 176 -8.04 -7.81 -16.96
C LEU A 176 -6.68 -7.21 -17.30
N LEU A 177 -5.96 -6.70 -16.31
CA LEU A 177 -4.63 -6.15 -16.51
C LEU A 177 -3.64 -7.23 -16.98
N GLU A 178 -3.69 -8.42 -16.37
CA GLU A 178 -2.86 -9.55 -16.79
C GLU A 178 -3.09 -9.91 -18.25
N GLN A 179 -4.37 -9.97 -18.66
CA GLN A 179 -4.74 -10.23 -20.04
C GLN A 179 -4.16 -9.16 -20.99
N ASP A 180 -4.36 -7.89 -20.67
CA ASP A 180 -3.85 -6.77 -21.47
C ASP A 180 -2.32 -6.81 -21.60
N LEU A 181 -1.60 -7.13 -20.52
CA LEU A 181 -0.14 -7.24 -20.53
C LEU A 181 0.35 -8.42 -21.36
N ARG A 182 -0.34 -9.56 -21.33
CA ARG A 182 -0.02 -10.71 -22.18
C ARG A 182 -0.24 -10.42 -23.66
N GLU A 183 -1.29 -9.73 -24.02
CA GLU A 183 -1.61 -9.38 -25.40
C GLU A 183 -0.66 -8.33 -25.96
N SER A 184 -0.28 -7.33 -25.16
CA SER A 184 0.62 -6.25 -25.57
C SER A 184 2.11 -6.61 -25.48
N ASN A 185 2.48 -7.55 -24.59
CA ASN A 185 3.84 -8.02 -24.40
C ASN A 185 3.86 -9.53 -24.12
N PRO A 186 3.90 -10.38 -25.17
CA PRO A 186 3.93 -11.85 -25.02
C PRO A 186 5.08 -12.37 -24.14
N ASP A 187 6.17 -11.62 -24.02
CA ASP A 187 7.34 -11.99 -23.25
C ASP A 187 7.33 -11.44 -21.80
N PHE A 188 6.19 -10.90 -21.35
CA PHE A 188 6.05 -10.27 -20.02
C PHE A 188 6.54 -11.15 -18.86
N TYR A 189 6.32 -12.45 -18.96
CA TYR A 189 6.76 -13.42 -17.93
C TYR A 189 8.14 -14.02 -18.17
N SER A 190 8.80 -13.65 -19.26
CA SER A 190 10.12 -14.19 -19.65
C SER A 190 11.30 -13.34 -19.16
N GLN A 191 11.01 -12.25 -18.41
CA GLN A 191 12.03 -11.31 -17.92
C GLN A 191 12.41 -11.59 -16.47
#